data_e9202d5c3876490e987d1da78b09ca78
#
_entry.id   e9202d5c3876490e987d1da78b09ca78
#
_cell.length_a   1.000
_cell.length_b   1.000
_cell.length_c   1.000
_cell.angle_alpha   90.00
_cell.angle_beta   90.00
_cell.angle_gamma   90.00
#
_symmetry.space_group_name_H-M   'P 1'
#
loop_
_entity.id
_entity.type
_entity.pdbx_description
1 polymer ?
#
loop_
_entity_poly.entity_id
_entity_poly.type
_entity_poly.pdbx_seq_one_letter_code
_entity_poly.pdbx_strand_id
1 'polypeptide(L)'
;MTEDYQMFSEPSTLDQMREYILMQLGKPNICVEIPNQVLDMIIMDSVSWFWRYAADIGTHSDYLCLKVTTGRTKYKVPNLQAVGEVSPIQANDGINTLFAPMHNLLYRDWVIFGQYPGGPNDGAQGLSLTSYDITMSYLKDIDSHFGTKYLTKYDTEREVLSIYPEPKFNHVLLIKVFIRQAPKFIFKNPLFRRYVVAKSRQWWANMFGKINMTLPGGGTVNHDIMYSRAMDEINMIEEQIRLESEPPVFLIG
;
A
#
# COMPACT_ATOMS: atom_id res chain seq x y z
N MET A 1 -27.91 9.55 26.56
CA MET A 1 -26.90 8.53 26.97
C MET A 1 -26.00 8.12 25.81
N THR A 2 -25.54 9.04 25.00
CA THR A 2 -24.70 8.75 23.80
C THR A 2 -23.48 9.66 23.69
N GLU A 3 -23.21 10.51 24.69
CA GLU A 3 -22.07 11.44 24.64
C GLU A 3 -20.77 10.89 25.28
N ASP A 4 -20.85 9.88 26.14
CA ASP A 4 -19.68 9.42 26.90
C ASP A 4 -18.77 8.44 26.15
N TYR A 5 -19.19 7.91 24.99
CA TYR A 5 -18.39 6.99 24.18
C TYR A 5 -17.42 7.69 23.21
N GLN A 6 -17.53 9.01 23.05
CA GLN A 6 -16.61 9.76 22.14
C GLN A 6 -15.20 9.94 22.72
N MET A 7 -15.00 9.68 24.02
CA MET A 7 -13.70 9.87 24.67
C MET A 7 -12.62 8.86 24.25
N PHE A 8 -13.00 7.78 23.57
CA PHE A 8 -12.10 6.74 23.05
C PHE A 8 -12.18 6.58 21.52
N SER A 9 -12.65 7.60 20.79
CA SER A 9 -12.66 7.55 19.34
C SER A 9 -11.23 7.49 18.83
N GLU A 10 -11.00 6.59 17.87
CA GLU A 10 -9.71 6.49 17.20
C GLU A 10 -9.31 7.83 16.59
N PRO A 11 -8.04 8.28 16.74
CA PRO A 11 -7.62 9.56 16.22
C PRO A 11 -7.77 9.57 14.69
N SER A 12 -8.47 10.56 14.18
CA SER A 12 -8.72 10.75 12.74
C SER A 12 -8.13 12.06 12.21
N THR A 13 -7.82 12.99 13.12
CA THR A 13 -7.23 14.28 12.80
C THR A 13 -5.83 14.42 13.42
N LEU A 14 -5.05 15.35 12.89
CA LEU A 14 -3.70 15.64 13.38
C LEU A 14 -3.72 16.08 14.85
N ASP A 15 -4.71 16.90 15.23
CA ASP A 15 -4.85 17.39 16.60
C ASP A 15 -5.17 16.27 17.59
N GLN A 16 -6.09 15.38 17.22
CA GLN A 16 -6.39 14.20 18.03
C GLN A 16 -5.18 13.26 18.17
N MET A 17 -4.36 13.17 17.11
CA MET A 17 -3.14 12.37 17.16
C MET A 17 -2.09 12.99 18.10
N ARG A 18 -1.94 14.32 18.10
CA ARG A 18 -1.08 15.02 19.06
C ARG A 18 -1.52 14.77 20.51
N GLU A 19 -2.82 14.92 20.78
CA GLU A 19 -3.36 14.66 22.12
C GLU A 19 -3.14 13.21 22.54
N TYR A 20 -3.40 12.26 21.65
CA TYR A 20 -3.13 10.85 21.89
C TYR A 20 -1.66 10.60 22.29
N ILE A 21 -0.71 11.16 21.52
CA ILE A 21 0.72 11.02 21.83
C ILE A 21 1.04 11.62 23.20
N LEU A 22 0.55 12.82 23.50
CA LEU A 22 0.81 13.47 24.79
C LEU A 22 0.22 12.67 25.96
N MET A 23 -0.97 12.09 25.82
CA MET A 23 -1.56 11.20 26.83
C MET A 23 -0.71 9.96 27.05
N GLN A 24 -0.21 9.34 25.98
CA GLN A 24 0.66 8.15 26.07
C GLN A 24 2.03 8.47 26.69
N LEU A 25 2.50 9.71 26.60
CA LEU A 25 3.71 10.18 27.26
C LEU A 25 3.52 10.55 28.73
N GLY A 26 2.25 10.57 29.20
CA GLY A 26 1.91 10.75 30.62
C GLY A 26 1.17 12.04 30.99
N LYS A 27 0.79 12.88 30.02
CA LYS A 27 -0.06 14.07 30.28
C LYS A 27 -1.47 13.62 30.74
N PRO A 28 -2.12 14.22 31.72
CA PRO A 28 -1.74 15.46 32.43
C PRO A 28 -0.83 15.24 33.65
N ASN A 29 -0.54 14.00 34.04
CA ASN A 29 0.18 13.69 35.27
C ASN A 29 1.65 14.15 35.25
N ILE A 30 2.25 14.13 34.06
CA ILE A 30 3.62 14.59 33.82
C ILE A 30 3.58 15.79 32.87
N CYS A 31 4.36 16.81 33.18
CA CYS A 31 4.53 17.95 32.27
C CYS A 31 5.40 17.49 31.07
N VAL A 32 4.75 17.28 29.94
CA VAL A 32 5.42 16.91 28.69
C VAL A 32 5.50 18.16 27.81
N GLU A 33 6.70 18.70 27.67
CA GLU A 33 6.99 19.94 26.92
C GLU A 33 7.55 19.58 25.54
N ILE A 34 6.68 19.12 24.65
CA ILE A 34 7.03 18.92 23.24
C ILE A 34 6.26 19.95 22.41
N PRO A 35 6.95 20.80 21.62
CA PRO A 35 6.27 21.75 20.76
C PRO A 35 5.38 21.05 19.72
N ASN A 36 4.20 21.60 19.44
CA ASN A 36 3.28 21.04 18.47
C ASN A 36 3.91 20.85 17.09
N GLN A 37 4.77 21.76 16.66
CA GLN A 37 5.49 21.66 15.38
C GLN A 37 6.39 20.43 15.30
N VAL A 38 7.01 20.04 16.42
CA VAL A 38 7.85 18.85 16.48
C VAL A 38 7.00 17.60 16.42
N LEU A 39 5.86 17.57 17.12
CA LEU A 39 4.91 16.46 17.03
C LEU A 39 4.40 16.29 15.60
N ASP A 40 4.07 17.37 14.91
CA ASP A 40 3.64 17.33 13.52
C ASP A 40 4.71 16.76 12.61
N MET A 41 5.94 17.19 12.79
CA MET A 41 7.08 16.66 12.02
C MET A 41 7.23 15.15 12.26
N ILE A 42 7.21 14.70 13.50
CA ILE A 42 7.32 13.26 13.83
C ILE A 42 6.16 12.47 13.24
N ILE A 43 4.93 12.99 13.30
CA ILE A 43 3.75 12.32 12.73
C ILE A 43 3.88 12.22 11.21
N MET A 44 4.22 13.31 10.52
CA MET A 44 4.30 13.33 9.06
C MET A 44 5.48 12.51 8.52
N ASP A 45 6.63 12.52 9.21
CA ASP A 45 7.76 11.65 8.89
C ASP A 45 7.38 10.16 9.04
N SER A 46 6.65 9.85 10.10
CA SER A 46 6.13 8.49 10.31
C SER A 46 5.14 8.09 9.23
N VAL A 47 4.21 8.96 8.81
CA VAL A 47 3.30 8.71 7.68
C VAL A 47 4.09 8.45 6.40
N SER A 48 5.11 9.26 6.13
CA SER A 48 5.97 9.09 4.95
C SER A 48 6.73 7.76 4.98
N TRP A 49 7.17 7.34 6.16
CA TRP A 49 7.82 6.06 6.36
C TRP A 49 6.85 4.90 6.09
N PHE A 50 5.61 4.97 6.61
CA PHE A 50 4.58 3.95 6.37
C PHE A 50 4.17 3.84 4.90
N TRP A 51 4.09 4.95 4.17
CA TRP A 51 3.86 4.91 2.71
C TRP A 51 4.94 4.16 1.94
N ARG A 52 6.19 4.17 2.44
CA ARG A 52 7.33 3.53 1.75
C ARG A 52 7.53 2.08 2.13
N TYR A 53 7.34 1.75 3.40
CA TYR A 53 7.78 0.45 3.93
C TYR A 53 6.64 -0.44 4.42
N ALA A 54 5.50 0.11 4.77
CA ALA A 54 4.33 -0.63 5.22
C ALA A 54 3.23 -0.63 4.15
N ALA A 55 3.42 -1.40 3.07
CA ALA A 55 2.53 -1.37 1.91
C ALA A 55 1.05 -1.63 2.29
N ASP A 56 0.80 -2.57 3.19
CA ASP A 56 -0.56 -2.96 3.59
C ASP A 56 -1.28 -1.88 4.42
N ILE A 57 -0.52 -1.05 5.14
CA ILE A 57 -1.07 0.01 6.01
C ILE A 57 -1.03 1.36 5.28
N GLY A 58 0.07 1.63 4.58
CA GLY A 58 0.33 2.92 3.95
C GLY A 58 -0.29 3.09 2.58
N THR A 59 -0.63 1.99 1.89
CA THR A 59 -1.20 2.01 0.54
C THR A 59 -2.42 1.11 0.44
N HIS A 60 -3.24 1.33 -0.57
CA HIS A 60 -4.26 0.37 -0.98
C HIS A 60 -4.14 0.10 -2.48
N SER A 61 -4.47 -1.12 -2.88
CA SER A 61 -4.46 -1.53 -4.28
C SER A 61 -5.78 -1.15 -4.94
N ASP A 62 -5.68 -0.57 -6.14
CA ASP A 62 -6.81 -0.22 -6.98
C ASP A 62 -6.46 -0.42 -8.45
N TYR A 63 -7.43 -0.28 -9.33
CA TYR A 63 -7.23 -0.41 -10.77
C TYR A 63 -7.45 0.92 -11.48
N LEU A 64 -6.42 1.37 -12.18
CA LEU A 64 -6.45 2.57 -13.00
C LEU A 64 -6.72 2.21 -14.46
N CYS A 65 -7.80 2.75 -15.03
CA CYS A 65 -8.06 2.70 -16.47
C CYS A 65 -7.40 3.89 -17.15
N LEU A 66 -6.29 3.66 -17.84
CA LEU A 66 -5.54 4.70 -18.53
C LEU A 66 -5.80 4.64 -20.04
N LYS A 67 -6.33 5.73 -20.61
CA LYS A 67 -6.42 5.90 -22.07
C LYS A 67 -5.05 6.26 -22.62
N VAL A 68 -4.51 5.35 -23.40
CA VAL A 68 -3.19 5.48 -24.00
C VAL A 68 -3.36 5.96 -25.43
N THR A 69 -2.59 7.01 -25.79
CA THR A 69 -2.58 7.58 -27.14
C THR A 69 -1.31 7.20 -27.86
N THR A 70 -1.40 6.98 -29.15
CA THR A 70 -0.26 6.67 -30.03
C THR A 70 0.86 7.71 -29.87
N GLY A 71 2.07 7.26 -29.72
CA GLY A 71 3.25 8.12 -29.62
C GLY A 71 3.49 8.75 -28.24
N ARG A 72 2.62 8.53 -27.28
CA ARG A 72 2.76 9.09 -25.94
C ARG A 72 3.17 8.02 -24.92
N THR A 73 4.35 8.20 -24.34
CA THR A 73 4.91 7.25 -23.36
C THR A 73 4.81 7.71 -21.91
N LYS A 74 4.52 9.00 -21.65
CA LYS A 74 4.53 9.58 -20.31
C LYS A 74 3.16 10.16 -19.94
N TYR A 75 2.67 9.77 -18.77
CA TYR A 75 1.37 10.18 -18.23
C TYR A 75 1.55 10.69 -16.81
N LYS A 76 0.95 11.83 -16.49
CA LYS A 76 0.96 12.35 -15.12
C LYS A 76 -0.17 11.70 -14.34
N VAL A 77 0.16 10.97 -13.28
CA VAL A 77 -0.79 10.29 -12.39
C VAL A 77 -0.37 10.58 -10.95
N PRO A 78 -1.12 11.43 -10.24
CA PRO A 78 -0.76 11.83 -8.89
C PRO A 78 -1.08 10.74 -7.85
N ASN A 79 -0.43 10.83 -6.68
CA ASN A 79 -0.71 10.03 -5.49
C ASN A 79 -0.46 8.53 -5.59
N LEU A 80 0.23 8.05 -6.61
CA LEU A 80 0.65 6.66 -6.67
C LEU A 80 1.92 6.43 -5.84
N GLN A 81 2.02 5.26 -5.23
CA GLN A 81 3.25 4.79 -4.59
C GLN A 81 3.99 3.81 -5.47
N ALA A 82 3.27 2.89 -6.07
CA ALA A 82 3.83 1.89 -6.97
C ALA A 82 2.82 1.49 -8.05
N VAL A 83 3.31 0.85 -9.08
CA VAL A 83 2.53 0.29 -10.18
C VAL A 83 2.84 -1.19 -10.28
N GLY A 84 1.81 -1.99 -10.35
CA GLY A 84 1.90 -3.44 -10.51
C GLY A 84 1.69 -3.88 -11.94
N GLU A 85 0.89 -4.92 -12.10
CA GLU A 85 0.61 -5.55 -13.38
C GLU A 85 -0.21 -4.64 -14.30
N VAL A 86 0.10 -4.70 -15.59
CA VAL A 86 -0.56 -3.94 -16.65
C VAL A 86 -1.24 -4.91 -17.61
N SER A 87 -2.53 -4.73 -17.79
CA SER A 87 -3.33 -5.52 -18.73
C SER A 87 -3.97 -4.60 -19.76
N PRO A 88 -3.78 -4.83 -21.06
CA PRO A 88 -4.48 -4.07 -22.09
C PRO A 88 -5.97 -4.44 -22.11
N ILE A 89 -6.85 -3.44 -22.04
CA ILE A 89 -8.26 -3.61 -22.31
C ILE A 89 -8.50 -3.13 -23.74
N GLN A 90 -8.85 -4.03 -24.61
CA GLN A 90 -9.25 -3.61 -25.95
C GLN A 90 -10.72 -3.18 -25.95
N ALA A 91 -10.95 -1.93 -26.29
CA ALA A 91 -12.27 -1.47 -26.70
C ALA A 91 -12.52 -1.94 -28.15
N ASN A 92 -13.53 -2.73 -28.32
CA ASN A 92 -14.29 -3.14 -29.49
C ASN A 92 -13.99 -2.47 -30.85
N ASP A 93 -12.84 -2.65 -31.43
CA ASP A 93 -12.66 -2.46 -32.87
C ASP A 93 -12.49 -3.85 -33.52
N GLY A 94 -13.57 -4.33 -34.05
CA GLY A 94 -13.98 -5.66 -34.50
C GLY A 94 -13.03 -6.56 -35.30
N ILE A 95 -11.74 -6.27 -35.42
CA ILE A 95 -10.82 -7.08 -36.24
C ILE A 95 -9.64 -7.67 -35.44
N ASN A 96 -9.28 -7.10 -34.29
CA ASN A 96 -8.17 -7.61 -33.47
C ASN A 96 -8.61 -8.52 -32.32
N THR A 97 -9.83 -9.01 -32.33
CA THR A 97 -10.45 -9.76 -31.23
C THR A 97 -9.96 -11.20 -31.11
N LEU A 98 -9.21 -11.73 -32.06
CA LEU A 98 -8.75 -13.11 -32.01
C LEU A 98 -7.57 -13.33 -31.04
N PHE A 99 -6.72 -12.32 -30.83
CA PHE A 99 -5.52 -12.48 -30.00
C PHE A 99 -5.47 -11.60 -28.74
N ALA A 100 -6.35 -10.60 -28.66
CA ALA A 100 -6.44 -9.69 -27.52
C ALA A 100 -7.31 -10.16 -26.34
N PRO A 101 -8.25 -11.08 -26.55
CA PRO A 101 -9.17 -11.56 -25.49
C PRO A 101 -8.49 -12.27 -24.33
N MET A 102 -7.26 -12.73 -24.51
CA MET A 102 -6.56 -13.51 -23.48
C MET A 102 -6.19 -12.70 -22.24
N HIS A 103 -6.09 -11.38 -22.38
CA HIS A 103 -5.83 -10.49 -21.24
C HIS A 103 -7.10 -9.95 -20.57
N ASN A 104 -8.27 -10.16 -21.17
CA ASN A 104 -9.52 -9.72 -20.61
C ASN A 104 -10.04 -10.78 -19.63
N LEU A 105 -10.05 -10.46 -18.33
CA LEU A 105 -10.56 -11.35 -17.26
C LEU A 105 -11.96 -11.87 -17.57
N LEU A 106 -12.84 -11.03 -18.12
CA LEU A 106 -14.21 -11.40 -18.48
C LEU A 106 -14.25 -12.40 -19.63
N TYR A 107 -13.36 -12.27 -20.62
CA TYR A 107 -13.29 -13.19 -21.73
C TYR A 107 -12.64 -14.50 -21.34
N ARG A 108 -11.63 -14.46 -20.49
CA ARG A 108 -11.00 -15.66 -19.90
C ARG A 108 -12.03 -16.50 -19.15
N ASP A 109 -12.84 -15.87 -18.32
CA ASP A 109 -13.90 -16.54 -17.59
C ASP A 109 -14.99 -17.07 -18.54
N TRP A 110 -15.32 -16.33 -19.60
CA TRP A 110 -16.28 -16.74 -20.59
C TRP A 110 -15.78 -17.92 -21.45
N VAL A 111 -14.52 -17.95 -21.86
CA VAL A 111 -13.91 -19.08 -22.59
C VAL A 111 -13.77 -20.31 -21.70
N ILE A 112 -13.49 -20.12 -20.42
CA ILE A 112 -13.30 -21.24 -19.47
C ILE A 112 -14.65 -21.77 -18.96
N PHE A 113 -15.61 -20.90 -18.71
CA PHE A 113 -16.95 -21.25 -18.19
C PHE A 113 -18.04 -21.12 -19.26
N GLY A 114 -17.72 -20.58 -20.44
CA GLY A 114 -18.67 -20.26 -21.46
C GLY A 114 -19.29 -21.49 -22.10
N GLN A 115 -20.58 -21.55 -21.96
CA GLN A 115 -21.43 -22.31 -22.84
C GLN A 115 -21.15 -21.89 -24.29
N TYR A 116 -20.65 -22.78 -25.08
CA TYR A 116 -20.66 -22.62 -26.54
C TYR A 116 -22.13 -22.50 -26.99
N PRO A 117 -22.62 -21.39 -27.49
CA PRO A 117 -23.96 -21.35 -28.05
C PRO A 117 -23.91 -22.07 -29.39
N GLY A 118 -24.24 -23.36 -29.41
CA GLY A 118 -24.33 -24.12 -30.64
C GLY A 118 -23.84 -25.56 -30.58
N GLY A 119 -23.45 -26.09 -29.43
CA GLY A 119 -23.18 -27.54 -29.28
C GLY A 119 -24.47 -28.32 -29.12
N PRO A 120 -24.63 -29.48 -29.77
CA PRO A 120 -25.77 -30.38 -29.52
C PRO A 120 -25.76 -30.82 -28.06
N ASN A 121 -26.96 -30.92 -27.49
CA ASN A 121 -27.27 -31.36 -26.14
C ASN A 121 -26.56 -32.65 -25.75
N ASP A 122 -25.36 -32.56 -25.20
CA ASP A 122 -24.78 -33.65 -24.43
C ASP A 122 -24.18 -33.05 -23.14
N GLY A 123 -24.62 -33.66 -22.06
CA GLY A 123 -24.53 -33.20 -20.70
C GLY A 123 -23.19 -32.55 -20.32
N ALA A 124 -23.30 -31.56 -19.50
CA ALA A 124 -22.22 -30.80 -18.88
C ALA A 124 -21.03 -31.69 -18.47
N GLN A 125 -20.12 -31.93 -19.40
CA GLN A 125 -18.77 -32.36 -19.04
C GLN A 125 -18.06 -31.13 -18.54
N GLY A 126 -18.12 -30.94 -17.23
CA GLY A 126 -17.28 -29.93 -16.56
C GLY A 126 -15.86 -30.15 -17.01
N LEU A 127 -15.21 -29.07 -17.49
CA LEU A 127 -13.79 -29.08 -17.80
C LEU A 127 -13.05 -29.64 -16.58
N SER A 128 -12.35 -30.76 -16.77
CA SER A 128 -11.55 -31.33 -15.69
C SER A 128 -10.45 -30.31 -15.33
N LEU A 129 -10.01 -30.29 -14.07
CA LEU A 129 -8.92 -29.41 -13.61
C LEU A 129 -7.70 -29.49 -14.52
N THR A 130 -7.41 -30.70 -15.02
CA THR A 130 -6.31 -30.96 -15.96
C THR A 130 -6.53 -30.26 -17.31
N SER A 131 -7.75 -30.28 -17.84
CA SER A 131 -8.09 -29.56 -19.07
C SER A 131 -7.99 -28.06 -18.91
N TYR A 132 -8.34 -27.53 -17.72
CA TYR A 132 -8.15 -26.14 -17.36
C TYR A 132 -6.68 -25.77 -17.34
N ASP A 133 -5.83 -26.53 -16.66
CA ASP A 133 -4.40 -26.26 -16.55
C ASP A 133 -3.69 -26.32 -17.91
N ILE A 134 -4.04 -27.28 -18.76
CA ILE A 134 -3.51 -27.38 -20.12
C ILE A 134 -3.92 -26.16 -20.94
N THR A 135 -5.18 -25.76 -20.87
CA THR A 135 -5.69 -24.58 -21.59
C THR A 135 -4.99 -23.31 -21.10
N MET A 136 -4.84 -23.14 -19.78
CA MET A 136 -4.17 -21.97 -19.22
C MET A 136 -2.66 -21.92 -19.56
N SER A 137 -2.01 -23.07 -19.60
CA SER A 137 -0.60 -23.15 -20.03
C SER A 137 -0.46 -22.76 -21.50
N TYR A 138 -1.31 -23.29 -22.37
CA TYR A 138 -1.32 -22.96 -23.79
C TYR A 138 -1.62 -21.47 -24.04
N LEU A 139 -2.57 -20.89 -23.31
CA LEU A 139 -2.88 -19.48 -23.37
C LEU A 139 -1.71 -18.61 -22.92
N LYS A 140 -1.01 -19.01 -21.86
CA LYS A 140 0.22 -18.32 -21.42
C LYS A 140 1.33 -18.37 -22.48
N ASP A 141 1.49 -19.50 -23.17
CA ASP A 141 2.50 -19.63 -24.22
C ASP A 141 2.17 -18.75 -25.42
N ILE A 142 0.94 -18.73 -25.88
CA ILE A 142 0.49 -17.82 -26.94
C ILE A 142 0.70 -16.37 -26.51
N ASP A 143 0.34 -16.00 -25.30
CA ASP A 143 0.53 -14.65 -24.78
C ASP A 143 2.00 -14.27 -24.68
N SER A 144 2.88 -15.23 -24.31
CA SER A 144 4.32 -14.98 -24.26
C SER A 144 4.94 -14.67 -25.63
N HIS A 145 4.38 -15.23 -26.70
CA HIS A 145 4.88 -15.08 -28.06
C HIS A 145 4.22 -13.93 -28.85
N PHE A 146 2.94 -13.70 -28.63
CA PHE A 146 2.15 -12.75 -29.44
C PHE A 146 1.58 -11.59 -28.62
N GLY A 147 1.58 -11.66 -27.30
CA GLY A 147 1.08 -10.59 -26.44
C GLY A 147 2.00 -9.39 -26.41
N THR A 148 1.45 -8.20 -26.53
CA THR A 148 2.19 -6.95 -26.33
C THR A 148 2.32 -6.71 -24.80
N LYS A 149 3.46 -7.04 -24.24
CA LYS A 149 3.74 -6.76 -22.82
C LYS A 149 4.18 -5.32 -22.68
N TYR A 150 3.39 -4.55 -21.92
CA TYR A 150 3.78 -3.21 -21.52
C TYR A 150 4.56 -3.25 -20.22
N LEU A 151 5.72 -2.62 -20.23
CA LEU A 151 6.50 -2.35 -19.02
C LEU A 151 6.16 -0.95 -18.54
N THR A 152 5.88 -0.82 -17.26
CA THR A 152 5.59 0.47 -16.65
C THR A 152 6.67 0.83 -15.65
N LYS A 153 7.04 2.10 -15.66
CA LYS A 153 7.92 2.69 -14.65
C LYS A 153 7.24 3.93 -14.09
N TYR A 154 7.09 3.98 -12.78
CA TYR A 154 6.54 5.14 -12.10
C TYR A 154 7.64 5.88 -11.35
N ASP A 155 7.68 7.20 -11.57
CA ASP A 155 8.53 8.12 -10.84
C ASP A 155 7.67 8.82 -9.77
N THR A 156 7.89 8.45 -8.52
CA THR A 156 7.11 8.92 -7.38
C THR A 156 7.33 10.40 -7.09
N GLU A 157 8.51 10.94 -7.42
CA GLU A 157 8.83 12.35 -7.15
C GLU A 157 8.19 13.27 -8.20
N ARG A 158 8.19 12.83 -9.46
CA ARG A 158 7.62 13.59 -10.58
C ARG A 158 6.17 13.26 -10.86
N GLU A 159 5.63 12.24 -10.21
CA GLU A 159 4.28 11.71 -10.43
C GLU A 159 4.04 11.32 -11.90
N VAL A 160 5.05 10.76 -12.55
CA VAL A 160 5.02 10.41 -13.96
C VAL A 160 5.06 8.89 -14.13
N LEU A 161 4.05 8.36 -14.79
CA LEU A 161 3.97 6.99 -15.26
C LEU A 161 4.54 6.93 -16.68
N SER A 162 5.58 6.15 -16.88
CA SER A 162 6.18 5.87 -18.20
C SER A 162 5.80 4.46 -18.65
N ILE A 163 5.41 4.32 -19.91
CA ILE A 163 4.95 3.07 -20.51
C ILE A 163 5.87 2.72 -21.68
N TYR A 164 6.34 1.47 -21.71
CA TYR A 164 7.22 0.94 -22.75
C TYR A 164 6.72 -0.44 -23.21
N PRO A 165 6.81 -0.78 -24.52
CA PRO A 165 7.22 0.07 -25.63
C PRO A 165 6.20 1.16 -25.92
N GLU A 166 6.55 2.09 -26.83
CA GLU A 166 5.68 3.16 -27.29
C GLU A 166 4.38 2.59 -27.87
N PRO A 167 3.20 3.06 -27.43
CA PRO A 167 1.92 2.57 -27.92
C PRO A 167 1.72 2.89 -29.40
N LYS A 168 1.46 1.85 -30.19
CA LYS A 168 1.21 1.98 -31.63
C LYS A 168 -0.24 2.34 -31.97
N PHE A 169 -1.16 2.08 -31.04
CA PHE A 169 -2.60 2.30 -31.22
C PHE A 169 -3.19 2.97 -29.97
N ASN A 170 -4.30 3.68 -30.18
CA ASN A 170 -5.08 4.21 -29.07
C ASN A 170 -5.85 3.06 -28.43
N HIS A 171 -5.61 2.80 -27.17
CA HIS A 171 -6.30 1.76 -26.40
C HIS A 171 -6.37 2.11 -24.92
N VAL A 172 -7.05 1.29 -24.16
CA VAL A 172 -7.16 1.45 -22.70
C VAL A 172 -6.30 0.39 -22.03
N LEU A 173 -5.48 0.81 -21.09
CA LEU A 173 -4.73 -0.07 -20.21
C LEU A 173 -5.41 -0.11 -18.83
N LEU A 174 -5.60 -1.31 -18.32
CA LEU A 174 -5.93 -1.55 -16.92
C LEU A 174 -4.63 -1.79 -16.17
N ILE A 175 -4.34 -0.92 -15.24
CA ILE A 175 -3.09 -0.93 -14.50
C ILE A 175 -3.42 -1.13 -13.03
N LYS A 176 -2.89 -2.18 -12.42
CA LYS A 176 -2.96 -2.34 -10.97
C LYS A 176 -2.05 -1.30 -10.33
N VAL A 177 -2.61 -0.44 -9.50
CA VAL A 177 -1.88 0.66 -8.86
C VAL A 177 -1.97 0.55 -7.35
N PHE A 178 -0.93 1.02 -6.69
CA PHE A 178 -0.90 1.17 -5.23
C PHE A 178 -0.95 2.66 -4.91
N ILE A 179 -2.08 3.09 -4.35
CA ILE A 179 -2.37 4.49 -4.05
C ILE A 179 -2.00 4.76 -2.60
N ARG A 180 -1.38 5.91 -2.33
CA ARG A 180 -1.07 6.34 -0.96
C ARG A 180 -2.37 6.55 -0.18
N GLN A 181 -2.44 5.90 0.95
CA GLN A 181 -3.59 6.04 1.83
C GLN A 181 -3.59 7.42 2.51
N ALA A 182 -4.76 8.04 2.62
CA ALA A 182 -4.87 9.32 3.31
C ALA A 182 -4.48 9.17 4.80
N PRO A 183 -3.77 10.16 5.39
CA PRO A 183 -3.26 10.08 6.77
C PRO A 183 -4.33 9.71 7.81
N LYS A 184 -5.57 10.16 7.62
CA LYS A 184 -6.71 9.85 8.51
C LYS A 184 -6.97 8.36 8.69
N PHE A 185 -6.67 7.52 7.69
CA PHE A 185 -6.83 6.08 7.79
C PHE A 185 -5.62 5.42 8.45
N ILE A 186 -4.42 5.95 8.18
CA ILE A 186 -3.18 5.48 8.81
C ILE A 186 -3.21 5.72 10.32
N PHE A 187 -3.75 6.85 10.77
CA PHE A 187 -3.89 7.20 12.20
C PHE A 187 -4.72 6.19 12.99
N LYS A 188 -5.67 5.50 12.34
CA LYS A 188 -6.48 4.47 12.98
C LYS A 188 -5.73 3.18 13.25
N ASN A 189 -4.63 2.95 12.52
CA ASN A 189 -3.86 1.71 12.66
C ASN A 189 -3.11 1.66 14.01
N PRO A 190 -3.24 0.57 14.80
CA PRO A 190 -2.60 0.47 16.11
C PRO A 190 -1.06 0.42 16.01
N LEU A 191 -0.49 -0.21 14.98
CA LEU A 191 0.96 -0.25 14.78
C LEU A 191 1.52 1.15 14.51
N PHE A 192 0.83 1.93 13.66
CA PHE A 192 1.19 3.32 13.41
C PHE A 192 1.19 4.15 14.70
N ARG A 193 0.12 4.03 15.51
CA ARG A 193 0.01 4.78 16.76
C ARG A 193 1.16 4.44 17.72
N ARG A 194 1.46 3.16 17.88
CA ARG A 194 2.60 2.72 18.72
C ARG A 194 3.94 3.25 18.19
N TYR A 195 4.14 3.18 16.88
CA TYR A 195 5.35 3.68 16.23
C TYR A 195 5.58 5.17 16.48
N VAL A 196 4.54 5.99 16.27
CA VAL A 196 4.63 7.44 16.49
C VAL A 196 4.87 7.79 17.97
N VAL A 197 4.24 7.07 18.89
CA VAL A 197 4.49 7.24 20.34
C VAL A 197 5.93 6.88 20.67
N ALA A 198 6.46 5.78 20.15
CA ALA A 198 7.85 5.36 20.38
C ALA A 198 8.84 6.40 19.79
N LYS A 199 8.61 6.91 18.58
CA LYS A 199 9.40 8.02 17.99
C LYS A 199 9.33 9.29 18.82
N SER A 200 8.17 9.63 19.34
CA SER A 200 8.00 10.82 20.21
C SER A 200 8.72 10.62 21.55
N ARG A 201 8.70 9.42 22.13
CA ARG A 201 9.44 9.05 23.34
C ARG A 201 10.95 9.12 23.10
N GLN A 202 11.42 8.62 21.96
CA GLN A 202 12.82 8.70 21.54
C GLN A 202 13.28 10.16 21.43
N TRP A 203 12.50 11.01 20.77
CA TRP A 203 12.81 12.43 20.65
C TRP A 203 12.86 13.11 22.03
N TRP A 204 11.89 12.84 22.87
CA TRP A 204 11.81 13.39 24.23
C TRP A 204 13.00 12.95 25.09
N ALA A 205 13.36 11.65 25.07
CA ALA A 205 14.54 11.14 25.77
C ALA A 205 15.84 11.82 25.29
N ASN A 206 15.99 12.06 24.00
CA ASN A 206 17.14 12.78 23.45
C ASN A 206 17.23 14.22 23.96
N MET A 207 16.09 14.89 24.16
CA MET A 207 16.08 16.22 24.73
C MET A 207 16.55 16.25 26.18
N PHE A 208 16.10 15.28 26.97
CA PHE A 208 16.57 15.15 28.37
C PHE A 208 18.07 14.79 28.47
N GLY A 209 18.58 13.99 27.55
CA GLY A 209 20.00 13.67 27.49
C GLY A 209 20.93 14.88 27.26
N LYS A 210 20.40 15.95 26.65
CA LYS A 210 21.14 17.21 26.46
C LYS A 210 21.14 18.12 27.68
N ILE A 211 20.21 17.89 28.61
CA ILE A 211 20.03 18.68 29.81
C ILE A 211 20.27 17.77 31.00
N ASN A 212 21.43 17.89 31.67
CA ASN A 212 21.69 17.15 32.92
C ASN A 212 20.74 17.68 34.00
N MET A 213 19.53 17.15 34.07
CA MET A 213 18.55 17.49 35.11
C MET A 213 18.73 16.58 36.31
N THR A 214 19.17 17.15 37.39
CA THR A 214 19.01 16.56 38.73
C THR A 214 17.67 17.02 39.31
N LEU A 215 16.80 16.09 39.63
CA LEU A 215 15.52 16.40 40.27
C LEU A 215 15.77 16.94 41.68
N PRO A 216 14.94 17.88 42.20
CA PRO A 216 14.95 18.28 43.60
C PRO A 216 14.71 17.05 44.46
N GLY A 217 15.72 16.64 45.23
CA GLY A 217 15.72 15.38 46.02
C GLY A 217 16.76 14.36 45.60
N GLY A 218 17.64 14.66 44.63
CA GLY A 218 18.81 13.85 44.27
C GLY A 218 18.54 12.70 43.28
N GLY A 219 17.32 12.62 42.72
CA GLY A 219 17.01 11.67 41.66
C GLY A 219 17.50 12.14 40.31
N THR A 220 18.12 11.26 39.51
CA THR A 220 18.43 11.51 38.10
C THR A 220 17.42 10.81 37.21
N VAL A 221 16.90 11.53 36.19
CA VAL A 221 16.07 10.89 35.16
C VAL A 221 17.00 10.08 34.26
N ASN A 222 16.79 8.76 34.23
CA ASN A 222 17.61 7.90 33.39
C ASN A 222 17.10 7.94 31.95
N HIS A 223 17.57 8.94 31.21
CA HIS A 223 17.21 9.16 29.81
C HIS A 223 17.70 8.06 28.88
N ASP A 224 18.81 7.38 29.21
CA ASP A 224 19.37 6.31 28.40
C ASP A 224 18.45 5.09 28.38
N ILE A 225 17.84 4.77 29.51
CA ILE A 225 16.85 3.67 29.58
C ILE A 225 15.58 4.03 28.79
N MET A 226 15.13 5.28 28.84
CA MET A 226 13.98 5.70 28.05
C MET A 226 14.28 5.65 26.54
N TYR A 227 15.48 6.07 26.16
CA TYR A 227 15.92 6.05 24.78
C TYR A 227 16.05 4.63 24.26
N SER A 228 16.74 3.73 24.99
CA SER A 228 16.92 2.35 24.57
C SER A 228 15.58 1.61 24.44
N ARG A 229 14.67 1.76 25.39
CA ARG A 229 13.32 1.17 25.30
C ARG A 229 12.54 1.69 24.10
N ALA A 230 12.63 2.98 23.78
CA ALA A 230 11.97 3.54 22.63
C ALA A 230 12.57 2.99 21.31
N MET A 231 13.90 2.83 21.26
CA MET A 231 14.57 2.23 20.10
C MET A 231 14.19 0.77 19.92
N ASP A 232 14.15 -0.01 21.00
CA ASP A 232 13.76 -1.42 20.95
C ASP A 232 12.32 -1.57 20.45
N GLU A 233 11.41 -0.70 20.92
CA GLU A 233 10.02 -0.70 20.46
C GLU A 233 9.91 -0.31 18.98
N ILE A 234 10.66 0.67 18.50
CA ILE A 234 10.72 1.06 17.08
C ILE A 234 11.21 -0.13 16.24
N ASN A 235 12.33 -0.74 16.62
CA ASN A 235 12.93 -1.84 15.87
C ASN A 235 11.98 -3.05 15.82
N MET A 236 11.29 -3.36 16.92
CA MET A 236 10.29 -4.42 16.97
C MET A 236 9.13 -4.17 16.01
N ILE A 237 8.62 -2.93 15.95
CA ILE A 237 7.52 -2.58 15.03
C ILE A 237 8.00 -2.62 13.58
N GLU A 238 9.19 -2.10 13.29
CA GLU A 238 9.78 -2.12 11.95
C GLU A 238 10.01 -3.56 11.45
N GLU A 239 10.47 -4.45 12.33
CA GLU A 239 10.62 -5.87 12.01
C GLU A 239 9.27 -6.56 11.80
N GLN A 240 8.29 -6.28 12.67
CA GLN A 240 6.93 -6.81 12.50
C GLN A 240 6.33 -6.40 11.14
N ILE A 241 6.43 -5.13 10.76
CA ILE A 241 5.94 -4.63 9.46
C ILE A 241 6.67 -5.32 8.32
N ARG A 242 7.98 -5.53 8.44
CA ARG A 242 8.76 -6.22 7.42
C ARG A 242 8.31 -7.67 7.24
N LEU A 243 8.09 -8.40 8.33
CA LEU A 243 7.60 -9.79 8.28
C LEU A 243 6.19 -9.90 7.71
N GLU A 244 5.31 -8.95 8.04
CA GLU A 244 3.95 -8.91 7.49
C GLU A 244 3.93 -8.54 6.00
N SER A 245 4.88 -7.73 5.53
CA SER A 245 4.98 -7.31 4.12
C SER A 245 5.69 -8.32 3.21
N GLU A 246 6.38 -9.32 3.76
CA GLU A 246 6.98 -10.39 2.96
C GLU A 246 5.85 -11.27 2.38
N PRO A 247 5.82 -11.50 1.05
CA PRO A 247 4.84 -12.41 0.48
C PRO A 247 5.02 -13.79 1.10
N PRO A 248 3.91 -14.49 1.44
CA PRO A 248 4.00 -15.82 2.02
C PRO A 248 4.83 -16.71 1.07
N VAL A 249 5.92 -17.27 1.57
CA VAL A 249 6.74 -18.22 0.83
C VAL A 249 5.91 -19.50 0.68
N PHE A 250 5.24 -19.64 -0.44
CA PHE A 250 4.65 -20.91 -0.81
C PHE A 250 5.79 -21.88 -1.13
N LEU A 251 6.13 -22.72 -0.19
CA LEU A 251 6.93 -23.92 -0.45
C LEU A 251 6.09 -24.81 -1.36
N ILE A 252 6.33 -24.70 -2.66
CA ILE A 252 5.85 -25.67 -3.63
C ILE A 252 6.74 -26.91 -3.41
N GLY A 253 6.17 -27.88 -2.66
CA GLY A 253 6.75 -29.22 -2.52
C GLY A 253 6.41 -30.08 -3.74
#